data_93e7d8df44071e8384b499be9e2efbe8
#
_entry.id   93e7d8df44071e8384b499be9e2efbe8
#
_cell.length_a   1.000
_cell.length_b   1.000
_cell.length_c   1.000
_cell.angle_alpha   90.00
_cell.angle_beta   90.00
_cell.angle_gamma   90.00
#
_symmetry.space_group_name_H-M   'P 1'
#
loop_
_entity.id
_entity.type
_entity.pdbx_description
1 polymer ?
#
loop_
_entity_poly.entity_id
_entity_poly.type
_entity_poly.pdbx_seq_one_letter_code
_entity_poly.pdbx_strand_id
1 'polypeptide(L)'
;MKNSANVAIDELTPITQLGNAFNFSSNDLKANRTGKITARQRRAIWRRLLAFMISWILLLIIPIFIGFILVDWGTKAAFTDAIFKTEALSAYITGLLLSTFYAIGQFNTLVMVIDTLRGKIRRVAGPVKRQGHYIHVKKYRFLLDTTTLDLMQSGLQYKFYVLPSSHHILSVEFAE
;
A
#
# COMPACT_ATOMS: atom_id res chain seq x y z
N MET A 1 32.89 2.00 -34.23
CA MET A 1 32.82 1.97 -32.77
C MET A 1 31.60 2.78 -32.35
N LYS A 2 30.44 2.13 -32.15
CA LYS A 2 29.25 2.80 -31.60
C LYS A 2 29.45 3.02 -30.11
N ASN A 3 29.32 4.28 -29.68
CA ASN A 3 29.58 4.78 -28.34
C ASN A 3 28.83 3.98 -27.27
N SER A 4 29.53 3.23 -26.47
CA SER A 4 29.04 2.54 -25.28
C SER A 4 28.31 3.46 -24.28
N ALA A 5 28.60 4.78 -24.35
CA ALA A 5 27.92 5.79 -23.54
C ALA A 5 26.46 6.02 -23.92
N ASN A 6 26.11 5.93 -25.23
CA ASN A 6 24.73 6.13 -25.68
C ASN A 6 23.82 4.93 -25.34
N VAL A 7 24.36 3.72 -25.31
CA VAL A 7 23.60 2.52 -24.89
C VAL A 7 23.27 2.60 -23.40
N ALA A 8 24.18 3.10 -22.56
CA ALA A 8 23.96 3.25 -21.13
C ALA A 8 22.91 4.33 -20.77
N ILE A 9 22.77 5.36 -21.62
CA ILE A 9 21.78 6.44 -21.40
C ILE A 9 20.38 5.98 -21.80
N ASP A 10 20.24 5.20 -22.87
CA ASP A 10 18.94 4.65 -23.32
C ASP A 10 18.38 3.59 -22.34
N GLU A 11 19.22 2.81 -21.67
CA GLU A 11 18.79 1.85 -20.65
C GLU A 11 18.44 2.52 -19.30
N LEU A 12 19.06 3.66 -18.98
CA LEU A 12 18.76 4.40 -17.74
C LEU A 12 17.36 5.05 -17.75
N THR A 13 16.87 5.45 -18.92
CA THR A 13 15.58 6.13 -19.07
C THR A 13 14.39 5.24 -18.65
N PRO A 14 14.25 3.99 -19.12
CA PRO A 14 13.14 3.11 -18.73
C PRO A 14 13.19 2.70 -17.24
N ILE A 15 14.38 2.48 -16.67
CA ILE A 15 14.51 2.13 -15.25
C ILE A 15 14.11 3.31 -14.36
N THR A 16 14.44 4.54 -14.77
CA THR A 16 14.06 5.75 -14.05
C THR A 16 12.55 5.96 -14.08
N GLN A 17 11.90 5.73 -15.22
CA GLN A 17 10.45 5.81 -15.35
C GLN A 17 9.75 4.76 -14.48
N LEU A 18 10.21 3.52 -14.51
CA LEU A 18 9.72 2.47 -13.62
C LEU A 18 9.97 2.81 -12.14
N GLY A 19 11.13 3.40 -11.82
CA GLY A 19 11.47 3.86 -10.48
C GLY A 19 10.47 4.88 -9.96
N ASN A 20 10.09 5.85 -10.79
CA ASN A 20 9.10 6.87 -10.44
C ASN A 20 7.71 6.26 -10.29
N ALA A 21 7.26 5.43 -11.22
CA ALA A 21 5.95 4.79 -11.21
C ALA A 21 5.76 3.87 -9.99
N PHE A 22 6.76 3.06 -9.66
CA PHE A 22 6.72 2.17 -8.49
C PHE A 22 7.33 2.76 -7.23
N ASN A 23 7.72 4.04 -7.26
CA ASN A 23 8.31 4.77 -6.13
C ASN A 23 9.52 4.07 -5.49
N PHE A 24 10.47 3.63 -6.32
CA PHE A 24 11.75 3.10 -5.86
C PHE A 24 12.94 3.83 -6.47
N SER A 25 14.08 3.82 -5.77
CA SER A 25 15.36 4.37 -6.25
C SER A 25 16.28 3.26 -6.75
N SER A 26 17.34 3.64 -7.47
CA SER A 26 18.40 2.71 -7.87
C SER A 26 19.03 1.99 -6.67
N ASN A 27 19.17 2.68 -5.52
CA ASN A 27 19.66 2.08 -4.28
C ASN A 27 18.69 1.06 -3.70
N ASP A 28 17.37 1.31 -3.81
CA ASP A 28 16.36 0.33 -3.39
C ASP A 28 16.42 -0.92 -4.26
N LEU A 29 16.55 -0.75 -5.58
CA LEU A 29 16.69 -1.87 -6.50
C LEU A 29 17.94 -2.71 -6.19
N LYS A 30 19.10 -2.07 -5.97
CA LYS A 30 20.34 -2.77 -5.57
C LYS A 30 20.16 -3.56 -4.28
N ALA A 31 19.52 -2.97 -3.26
CA ALA A 31 19.26 -3.63 -2.00
C ALA A 31 18.27 -4.80 -2.17
N ASN A 32 17.21 -4.61 -2.97
CA ASN A 32 16.20 -5.65 -3.18
C ASN A 32 16.76 -6.85 -3.99
N ARG A 33 17.72 -6.62 -4.89
CA ARG A 33 18.48 -7.70 -5.57
C ARG A 33 19.21 -8.61 -4.57
N THR A 34 19.71 -8.04 -3.47
CA THR A 34 20.36 -8.79 -2.38
C THR A 34 19.39 -9.30 -1.31
N GLY A 35 18.06 -9.17 -1.53
CA GLY A 35 17.04 -9.62 -0.60
C GLY A 35 16.83 -8.71 0.61
N LYS A 36 17.30 -7.44 0.55
CA LYS A 36 17.21 -6.48 1.66
C LYS A 36 16.22 -5.36 1.37
N ILE A 37 15.40 -5.02 2.36
CA ILE A 37 14.48 -3.87 2.31
C ILE A 37 15.23 -2.64 2.80
N THR A 38 15.19 -1.53 2.04
CA THR A 38 15.86 -0.29 2.43
C THR A 38 15.13 0.43 3.57
N ALA A 39 15.86 1.28 4.28
CA ALA A 39 15.27 2.13 5.33
C ALA A 39 14.18 3.06 4.75
N ARG A 40 14.34 3.54 3.50
CA ARG A 40 13.34 4.36 2.80
C ARG A 40 12.04 3.60 2.58
N GLN A 41 12.12 2.39 2.03
CA GLN A 41 10.95 1.52 1.79
C GLN A 41 10.27 1.15 3.10
N ARG A 42 11.04 0.77 4.13
CA ARG A 42 10.52 0.49 5.47
C ARG A 42 9.77 1.69 6.04
N ARG A 43 10.36 2.90 5.97
CA ARG A 43 9.73 4.13 6.45
C ARG A 43 8.43 4.45 5.68
N ALA A 44 8.37 4.19 4.38
CA ALA A 44 7.15 4.38 3.59
C ALA A 44 6.01 3.45 4.06
N ILE A 45 6.32 2.18 4.34
CA ILE A 45 5.36 1.20 4.86
C ILE A 45 4.88 1.61 6.28
N TRP A 46 5.80 2.03 7.16
CA TRP A 46 5.44 2.51 8.49
C TRP A 46 4.56 3.77 8.46
N ARG A 47 4.81 4.70 7.53
CA ARG A 47 3.93 5.87 7.36
C ARG A 47 2.52 5.48 6.94
N ARG A 48 2.36 4.46 6.08
CA ARG A 48 1.03 3.93 5.72
C ARG A 48 0.33 3.32 6.93
N LEU A 49 1.05 2.55 7.76
CA LEU A 49 0.49 2.01 9.00
C LEU A 49 0.05 3.13 9.94
N LEU A 50 0.89 4.15 10.14
CA LEU A 50 0.56 5.29 11.00
C LEU A 50 -0.69 6.03 10.50
N ALA A 51 -0.78 6.30 9.20
CA ALA A 51 -1.97 6.91 8.59
C ALA A 51 -3.22 6.04 8.81
N PHE A 52 -3.10 4.72 8.64
CA PHE A 52 -4.18 3.79 8.95
C PHE A 52 -4.61 3.87 10.42
N MET A 53 -3.67 3.82 11.36
CA MET A 53 -3.96 3.88 12.80
C MET A 53 -4.67 5.19 13.18
N ILE A 54 -4.17 6.33 12.67
CA ILE A 54 -4.81 7.64 12.92
C ILE A 54 -6.24 7.65 12.36
N SER A 55 -6.44 7.23 11.12
CA SER A 55 -7.76 7.19 10.51
C SER A 55 -8.72 6.26 11.25
N TRP A 56 -8.23 5.13 11.72
CA TRP A 56 -9.02 4.16 12.49
C TRP A 56 -9.45 4.72 13.85
N ILE A 57 -8.53 5.39 14.56
CA ILE A 57 -8.82 6.06 15.84
C ILE A 57 -9.88 7.16 15.64
N LEU A 58 -9.74 7.97 14.57
CA LEU A 58 -10.73 9.01 14.26
C LEU A 58 -12.11 8.41 13.97
N LEU A 59 -12.18 7.30 13.23
CA LEU A 59 -13.44 6.58 12.98
C LEU A 59 -14.11 6.03 14.25
N LEU A 60 -13.34 5.77 15.31
CA LEU A 60 -13.88 5.38 16.61
C LEU A 60 -14.33 6.59 17.45
N ILE A 61 -13.56 7.67 17.45
CA ILE A 61 -13.79 8.84 18.30
C ILE A 61 -14.92 9.71 17.76
N ILE A 62 -14.99 9.95 16.44
CA ILE A 62 -15.97 10.85 15.83
C ILE A 62 -17.43 10.44 16.15
N PRO A 63 -17.85 9.18 16.02
CA PRO A 63 -19.21 8.76 16.38
C PRO A 63 -19.53 8.96 17.86
N ILE A 64 -18.56 8.78 18.75
CA ILE A 64 -18.76 9.05 20.19
C ILE A 64 -19.05 10.54 20.40
N PHE A 65 -18.31 11.40 19.72
CA PHE A 65 -18.52 12.86 19.80
C PHE A 65 -19.87 13.28 19.20
N ILE A 66 -20.24 12.71 18.05
CA ILE A 66 -21.55 12.94 17.42
C ILE A 66 -22.68 12.46 18.34
N GLY A 67 -22.57 11.26 18.91
CA GLY A 67 -23.55 10.73 19.86
C GLY A 67 -23.72 11.63 21.06
N PHE A 68 -22.63 12.15 21.61
CA PHE A 68 -22.66 13.12 22.72
C PHE A 68 -23.41 14.41 22.31
N ILE A 69 -23.07 15.03 21.18
CA ILE A 69 -23.71 16.26 20.69
C ILE A 69 -25.21 16.06 20.49
N LEU A 70 -25.63 14.94 19.91
CA LEU A 70 -27.04 14.65 19.66
C LEU A 70 -27.85 14.55 20.95
N VAL A 71 -27.26 14.05 22.03
CA VAL A 71 -27.93 13.93 23.35
C VAL A 71 -27.90 15.25 24.10
N ASP A 72 -26.77 15.97 24.09
CA ASP A 72 -26.61 17.21 24.87
C ASP A 72 -27.45 18.36 24.33
N TRP A 73 -27.69 18.40 23.00
CA TRP A 73 -28.51 19.44 22.35
C TRP A 73 -29.93 19.55 22.91
N GLY A 74 -30.46 18.45 23.53
CA GLY A 74 -31.81 18.41 24.07
C GLY A 74 -31.94 18.35 25.60
N THR A 75 -30.91 17.97 26.34
CA THR A 75 -31.09 17.53 27.75
C THR A 75 -30.15 18.13 28.77
N LYS A 76 -29.10 18.86 28.41
CA LYS A 76 -28.04 19.34 29.33
C LYS A 76 -27.53 18.25 30.28
N ALA A 77 -27.56 17.00 29.83
CA ALA A 77 -27.13 15.85 30.63
C ALA A 77 -25.61 15.87 30.83
N ALA A 78 -25.14 15.38 31.96
CA ALA A 78 -23.72 15.16 32.19
C ALA A 78 -23.17 14.19 31.14
N PHE A 79 -21.90 14.37 30.74
CA PHE A 79 -21.26 13.57 29.68
C PHE A 79 -21.42 12.05 29.90
N THR A 80 -21.27 11.61 31.16
CA THR A 80 -21.43 10.20 31.54
C THR A 80 -22.83 9.68 31.28
N ASP A 81 -23.87 10.47 31.53
CA ASP A 81 -25.26 10.08 31.35
C ASP A 81 -25.68 10.11 29.88
N ALA A 82 -25.07 11.03 29.12
CA ALA A 82 -25.31 11.14 27.67
C ALA A 82 -24.76 9.94 26.89
N ILE A 83 -23.61 9.37 27.29
CA ILE A 83 -22.97 8.23 26.59
C ILE A 83 -23.84 6.98 26.61
N PHE A 84 -24.61 6.76 27.67
CA PHE A 84 -25.42 5.54 27.84
C PHE A 84 -26.88 5.67 27.34
N LYS A 85 -27.23 6.81 26.76
CA LYS A 85 -28.59 6.99 26.22
C LYS A 85 -28.79 6.23 24.91
N THR A 86 -30.01 5.75 24.71
CA THR A 86 -30.40 4.95 23.52
C THR A 86 -30.19 5.71 22.22
N GLU A 87 -30.35 7.05 22.24
CA GLU A 87 -30.16 7.91 21.08
C GLU A 87 -28.71 7.96 20.60
N ALA A 88 -27.75 7.86 21.55
CA ALA A 88 -26.31 7.79 21.22
C ALA A 88 -25.90 6.40 20.73
N LEU A 89 -26.65 5.34 21.09
CA LEU A 89 -26.30 3.97 20.78
C LEU A 89 -26.25 3.72 19.26
N SER A 90 -27.14 4.32 18.48
CA SER A 90 -27.14 4.21 17.02
C SER A 90 -25.87 4.77 16.38
N ALA A 91 -25.35 5.90 16.90
CA ALA A 91 -24.10 6.50 16.45
C ALA A 91 -22.91 5.58 16.77
N TYR A 92 -22.90 4.97 17.96
CA TYR A 92 -21.82 4.05 18.36
C TYR A 92 -21.80 2.76 17.53
N ILE A 93 -22.97 2.15 17.29
CA ILE A 93 -23.09 0.96 16.44
C ILE A 93 -22.62 1.29 15.02
N THR A 94 -23.06 2.42 14.48
CA THR A 94 -22.62 2.85 13.14
C THR A 94 -21.12 3.08 13.09
N GLY A 95 -20.54 3.76 14.09
CA GLY A 95 -19.10 3.97 14.18
C GLY A 95 -18.31 2.67 14.29
N LEU A 96 -18.79 1.74 15.10
CA LEU A 96 -18.18 0.42 15.25
C LEU A 96 -18.20 -0.38 13.93
N LEU A 97 -19.33 -0.36 13.24
CA LEU A 97 -19.44 -1.02 11.92
C LEU A 97 -18.50 -0.40 10.90
N LEU A 98 -18.51 0.93 10.76
CA LEU A 98 -17.61 1.63 9.83
C LEU A 98 -16.14 1.39 10.14
N SER A 99 -15.74 1.42 11.42
CA SER A 99 -14.36 1.16 11.83
C SER A 99 -13.95 -0.29 11.53
N THR A 100 -14.87 -1.23 11.71
CA THR A 100 -14.63 -2.66 11.40
C THR A 100 -14.44 -2.87 9.89
N PHE A 101 -15.33 -2.32 9.05
CA PHE A 101 -15.20 -2.40 7.60
C PHE A 101 -13.91 -1.75 7.11
N TYR A 102 -13.55 -0.59 7.68
CA TYR A 102 -12.30 0.07 7.36
C TYR A 102 -11.08 -0.79 7.73
N ALA A 103 -11.07 -1.40 8.90
CA ALA A 103 -9.98 -2.28 9.35
C ALA A 103 -9.84 -3.50 8.44
N ILE A 104 -10.94 -4.11 8.02
CA ILE A 104 -10.95 -5.23 7.06
C ILE A 104 -10.34 -4.77 5.72
N GLY A 105 -10.76 -3.61 5.20
CA GLY A 105 -10.25 -3.07 3.94
C GLY A 105 -8.74 -2.76 3.98
N GLN A 106 -8.19 -2.45 5.16
CA GLN A 106 -6.78 -2.15 5.37
C GLN A 106 -5.94 -3.35 5.83
N PHE A 107 -6.53 -4.54 5.88
CA PHE A 107 -5.83 -5.75 6.35
C PHE A 107 -4.50 -5.99 5.62
N ASN A 108 -4.45 -5.69 4.31
CA ASN A 108 -3.22 -5.81 3.52
C ASN A 108 -2.09 -4.90 4.04
N THR A 109 -2.39 -3.75 4.62
CA THR A 109 -1.40 -2.86 5.24
C THR A 109 -0.72 -3.53 6.44
N LEU A 110 -1.48 -4.25 7.28
CA LEU A 110 -0.94 -5.02 8.39
C LEU A 110 -0.03 -6.16 7.89
N VAL A 111 -0.47 -6.87 6.86
CA VAL A 111 0.33 -7.94 6.24
C VAL A 111 1.65 -7.38 5.66
N MET A 112 1.63 -6.20 5.03
CA MET A 112 2.84 -5.52 4.54
C MET A 112 3.83 -5.22 5.69
N VAL A 113 3.33 -4.76 6.83
CA VAL A 113 4.18 -4.49 8.01
C VAL A 113 4.81 -5.77 8.53
N ILE A 114 4.04 -6.84 8.67
CA ILE A 114 4.55 -8.16 9.10
C ILE A 114 5.63 -8.68 8.15
N ASP A 115 5.40 -8.60 6.84
CA ASP A 115 6.39 -8.98 5.83
C ASP A 115 7.67 -8.13 5.94
N THR A 116 7.51 -6.82 6.20
CA THR A 116 8.63 -5.89 6.36
C THR A 116 9.46 -6.19 7.61
N LEU A 117 8.81 -6.59 8.71
CA LEU A 117 9.48 -7.02 9.93
C LEU A 117 10.25 -8.33 9.72
N ARG A 118 9.68 -9.25 8.95
CA ARG A 118 10.36 -10.50 8.57
C ARG A 118 11.57 -10.25 7.67
N GLY A 119 11.63 -9.10 6.99
CA GLY A 119 12.75 -8.71 6.15
C GLY A 119 12.96 -9.57 4.90
N LYS A 120 12.00 -10.43 4.53
CA LYS A 120 12.12 -11.33 3.39
C LYS A 120 11.54 -10.69 2.13
N ILE A 121 12.29 -10.80 1.02
CA ILE A 121 11.85 -10.38 -0.31
C ILE A 121 11.73 -11.62 -1.18
N ARG A 122 10.67 -11.69 -1.98
CA ARG A 122 10.49 -12.72 -3.01
C ARG A 122 10.74 -12.11 -4.37
N ARG A 123 11.56 -12.80 -5.17
CA ARG A 123 11.79 -12.46 -6.57
C ARG A 123 10.82 -13.25 -7.44
N VAL A 124 10.08 -12.56 -8.30
CA VAL A 124 9.17 -13.11 -9.29
C VAL A 124 9.62 -12.62 -10.66
N ALA A 125 10.07 -13.52 -11.52
CA ALA A 125 10.52 -13.18 -12.87
C ALA A 125 9.68 -13.93 -13.91
N GLY A 126 9.33 -13.25 -14.99
CA GLY A 126 8.60 -13.84 -16.11
C GLY A 126 7.99 -12.82 -17.05
N PRO A 127 7.40 -13.29 -18.15
CA PRO A 127 6.71 -12.41 -19.09
C PRO A 127 5.46 -11.81 -18.43
N VAL A 128 5.25 -10.51 -18.69
CA VAL A 128 4.07 -9.78 -18.24
C VAL A 128 2.94 -10.06 -19.22
N LYS A 129 1.77 -10.44 -18.69
CA LYS A 129 0.50 -10.48 -19.43
C LYS A 129 -0.43 -9.42 -18.84
N ARG A 130 -0.86 -8.48 -19.68
CA ARG A 130 -1.78 -7.42 -19.27
C ARG A 130 -3.23 -7.90 -19.43
N GLN A 131 -4.06 -7.69 -18.42
CA GLN A 131 -5.49 -7.98 -18.43
C GLN A 131 -6.26 -6.91 -17.65
N GLY A 132 -6.81 -5.92 -18.36
CA GLY A 132 -7.45 -4.75 -17.75
C GLY A 132 -6.44 -3.97 -16.89
N HIS A 133 -6.81 -3.70 -15.62
CA HIS A 133 -5.95 -3.03 -14.64
C HIS A 133 -4.95 -3.95 -13.93
N TYR A 134 -4.83 -5.19 -14.38
CA TYR A 134 -3.95 -6.18 -13.76
C TYR A 134 -2.83 -6.57 -14.69
N ILE A 135 -1.69 -6.87 -14.07
CA ILE A 135 -0.62 -7.63 -14.70
C ILE A 135 -0.52 -9.01 -14.07
N HIS A 136 -0.33 -10.00 -14.93
CA HIS A 136 -0.09 -11.37 -14.52
C HIS A 136 1.36 -11.73 -14.82
N VAL A 137 2.07 -12.23 -13.81
CA VAL A 137 3.42 -12.76 -13.93
C VAL A 137 3.44 -14.12 -13.27
N LYS A 138 3.51 -15.18 -14.06
CA LYS A 138 3.32 -16.56 -13.57
C LYS A 138 1.97 -16.70 -12.84
N LYS A 139 2.00 -17.05 -11.55
CA LYS A 139 0.81 -17.19 -10.70
C LYS A 139 0.43 -15.93 -9.94
N TYR A 140 1.21 -14.86 -10.09
CA TYR A 140 0.98 -13.61 -9.37
C TYR A 140 0.14 -12.65 -10.20
N ARG A 141 -0.79 -11.97 -9.53
CA ARG A 141 -1.63 -10.94 -10.10
C ARG A 141 -1.40 -9.65 -9.31
N PHE A 142 -1.03 -8.58 -10.02
CA PHE A 142 -0.78 -7.27 -9.43
C PHE A 142 -1.76 -6.28 -10.02
N LEU A 143 -2.42 -5.52 -9.15
CA LEU A 143 -3.25 -4.38 -9.54
C LEU A 143 -2.33 -3.17 -9.69
N LEU A 144 -2.36 -2.54 -10.85
CA LEU A 144 -1.61 -1.33 -11.13
C LEU A 144 -2.53 -0.22 -11.64
N ASP A 145 -2.12 1.02 -11.43
CA ASP A 145 -2.75 2.17 -12.06
C ASP A 145 -2.46 2.21 -13.57
N THR A 146 -3.27 2.92 -14.31
CA THR A 146 -3.18 3.00 -15.78
C THR A 146 -1.83 3.54 -16.25
N THR A 147 -1.29 4.54 -15.56
CA THR A 147 0.00 5.16 -15.90
C THR A 147 1.17 4.18 -15.76
N THR A 148 1.17 3.39 -14.70
CA THR A 148 2.17 2.33 -14.48
C THR A 148 2.02 1.17 -15.46
N LEU A 149 0.76 0.82 -15.82
CA LEU A 149 0.48 -0.21 -16.82
C LEU A 149 1.01 0.15 -18.20
N ASP A 150 0.94 1.41 -18.59
CA ASP A 150 1.38 1.87 -19.91
C ASP A 150 2.91 1.84 -20.05
N LEU A 151 3.64 1.87 -18.95
CA LEU A 151 5.10 1.68 -18.94
C LEU A 151 5.53 0.22 -19.09
N MET A 152 4.59 -0.73 -18.93
CA MET A 152 4.88 -2.16 -18.98
C MET A 152 4.40 -2.76 -20.30
N GLN A 153 5.34 -3.20 -21.12
CA GLN A 153 5.03 -3.85 -22.38
C GLN A 153 4.67 -5.32 -22.17
N SER A 154 3.50 -5.73 -22.71
CA SER A 154 3.08 -7.12 -22.65
C SER A 154 4.02 -8.02 -23.43
N GLY A 155 4.35 -9.17 -22.88
CA GLY A 155 5.27 -10.14 -23.47
C GLY A 155 6.73 -9.95 -23.08
N LEU A 156 7.14 -8.76 -22.63
CA LEU A 156 8.50 -8.56 -22.10
C LEU A 156 8.67 -9.22 -20.75
N GLN A 157 9.91 -9.63 -20.49
CA GLN A 157 10.26 -10.26 -19.23
C GLN A 157 10.68 -9.20 -18.20
N TYR A 158 10.08 -9.30 -17.01
CA TYR A 158 10.39 -8.43 -15.87
C TYR A 158 10.73 -9.26 -14.64
N LYS A 159 11.55 -8.67 -13.77
CA LYS A 159 11.85 -9.20 -12.44
C LYS A 159 11.22 -8.27 -11.40
N PHE A 160 10.26 -8.79 -10.67
CA PHE A 160 9.58 -8.10 -9.58
C PHE A 160 10.17 -8.52 -8.25
N TYR A 161 10.48 -7.57 -7.41
CA TYR A 161 10.86 -7.78 -6.02
C TYR A 161 9.67 -7.42 -5.15
N VAL A 162 9.08 -8.42 -4.50
CA VAL A 162 7.80 -8.29 -3.80
C VAL A 162 7.89 -8.79 -2.37
N LEU A 163 7.03 -8.25 -1.51
CA LEU A 163 6.81 -8.81 -0.19
C LEU A 163 6.06 -10.14 -0.29
N PRO A 164 6.44 -11.19 0.48
CA PRO A 164 5.95 -12.55 0.27
C PRO A 164 4.46 -12.76 0.42
N SER A 165 3.84 -12.16 1.44
CA SER A 165 2.43 -12.40 1.80
C SER A 165 1.50 -11.32 1.28
N SER A 166 1.91 -10.05 1.36
CA SER A 166 1.13 -8.91 0.86
C SER A 166 1.21 -8.74 -0.65
N HIS A 167 2.19 -9.38 -1.31
CA HIS A 167 2.51 -9.22 -2.73
C HIS A 167 2.79 -7.76 -3.14
N HIS A 168 3.12 -6.89 -2.18
CA HIS A 168 3.46 -5.51 -2.47
C HIS A 168 4.77 -5.42 -3.25
N ILE A 169 4.74 -4.70 -4.38
CA ILE A 169 5.91 -4.51 -5.23
C ILE A 169 6.84 -3.47 -4.59
N LEU A 170 8.08 -3.87 -4.35
CA LEU A 170 9.14 -3.01 -3.80
C LEU A 170 9.98 -2.37 -4.89
N SER A 171 10.25 -3.10 -5.97
CA SER A 171 10.96 -2.62 -7.16
C SER A 171 10.76 -3.59 -8.33
N VAL A 172 11.04 -3.10 -9.53
CA VAL A 172 10.91 -3.83 -10.79
C VAL A 172 12.11 -3.54 -11.67
N GLU A 173 12.56 -4.53 -12.41
CA GLU A 173 13.59 -4.36 -13.45
C GLU A 173 13.26 -5.24 -14.66
N PHE A 174 13.85 -4.92 -15.81
CA PHE A 174 13.83 -5.80 -16.96
C PHE A 174 14.60 -7.08 -16.66
N ALA A 175 14.09 -8.21 -17.10
CA ALA A 175 14.84 -9.46 -17.10
C ALA A 175 15.57 -9.55 -18.44
N GLU A 176 16.88 -9.57 -18.39
CA GLU A 176 17.72 -10.03 -19.50
C GLU A 176 17.49 -11.50 -19.77
#